data_78f792d0f9f26fd5376e3a1e220f143b
#
_entry.id   78f792d0f9f26fd5376e3a1e220f143b
#
_cell.length_a   1.000
_cell.length_b   1.000
_cell.length_c   1.000
_cell.angle_alpha   90.00
_cell.angle_beta   90.00
_cell.angle_gamma   90.00
#
_symmetry.space_group_name_H-M   'P 1'
#
loop_
_entity.id
_entity.type
_entity.pdbx_description
1 polymer ?
#
loop_
_entity_poly.entity_id
_entity_poly.type
_entity_poly.pdbx_seq_one_letter_code
_entity_poly.pdbx_strand_id
1 'polypeptide(L)'
;MKITGTVGYAAMFEQFHPTDLLRWSRLAEENGFASVMASDHFHPWTPEQGQSAFVWSWLGALGATTSLRFGTGVTPPGFRYHPAVIAQAAATLEAMYPGRFWLGLGAGEALNEHIVGRYWPEAPTRLRILMESIEVIRRLFTGKKVKYQGEHVTLESARLYTLPETPPPIYVATAGPIQSKRTGKYCDGIITVGASDEKIGMLMERFEEGAREAGKDPSQMPRIVQLHVSWAESQREAEENALKEWPNGGMPFPKGDIRNPEDFQAMARFVRPEDFENRVLISADLDEHLEHVQHYIDLGF
;
A
#
# COMPACT_ATOMS: atom_id res chain seq x y z
N MET A 1 -23.02 15.53 4.47
CA MET A 1 -21.82 16.39 4.20
C MET A 1 -21.29 16.12 2.79
N LYS A 2 -20.61 17.06 2.11
CA LYS A 2 -19.97 16.83 0.80
C LYS A 2 -18.46 16.80 1.00
N ILE A 3 -17.80 15.71 0.63
CA ILE A 3 -16.35 15.58 0.66
C ILE A 3 -15.70 16.50 -0.39
N THR A 4 -14.64 17.21 -0.01
CA THR A 4 -13.96 18.20 -0.86
C THR A 4 -12.63 17.71 -1.45
N GLY A 5 -12.28 16.45 -1.27
CA GLY A 5 -11.02 15.86 -1.73
C GLY A 5 -11.21 14.69 -2.69
N THR A 6 -10.16 13.93 -2.86
CA THR A 6 -10.13 12.75 -3.72
C THR A 6 -10.17 11.48 -2.87
N VAL A 7 -11.15 10.62 -3.10
CA VAL A 7 -11.31 9.34 -2.40
C VAL A 7 -11.00 8.19 -3.36
N GLY A 8 -10.22 7.22 -2.88
CA GLY A 8 -9.94 5.97 -3.58
C GLY A 8 -10.54 4.77 -2.87
N TYR A 9 -10.70 3.68 -3.59
CA TYR A 9 -11.12 2.38 -3.07
C TYR A 9 -9.89 1.53 -2.73
N ALA A 10 -9.82 0.98 -1.51
CA ALA A 10 -8.80 0.02 -1.11
C ALA A 10 -9.30 -1.41 -1.40
N ALA A 11 -8.73 -2.06 -2.41
CA ALA A 11 -9.05 -3.43 -2.78
C ALA A 11 -8.23 -4.40 -1.92
N MET A 12 -8.89 -5.02 -0.94
CA MET A 12 -8.26 -5.91 0.06
C MET A 12 -8.31 -7.35 -0.42
N PHE A 13 -7.21 -7.83 -0.99
CA PHE A 13 -7.09 -9.17 -1.58
C PHE A 13 -7.13 -10.29 -0.56
N GLU A 14 -6.84 -10.01 0.67
CA GLU A 14 -6.84 -10.95 1.78
C GLU A 14 -8.25 -11.40 2.17
N GLN A 15 -9.24 -10.52 1.94
CA GLN A 15 -10.62 -10.71 2.39
C GLN A 15 -11.57 -11.14 1.28
N PHE A 16 -11.32 -10.71 0.02
CA PHE A 16 -12.35 -10.78 -1.01
C PHE A 16 -11.86 -11.47 -2.29
N HIS A 17 -12.80 -12.20 -2.91
CA HIS A 17 -12.54 -12.86 -4.18
C HIS A 17 -12.20 -11.83 -5.29
N PRO A 18 -11.21 -12.09 -6.16
CA PRO A 18 -10.74 -11.11 -7.13
C PRO A 18 -11.81 -10.63 -8.12
N THR A 19 -12.81 -11.47 -8.42
CA THR A 19 -13.95 -11.08 -9.27
C THR A 19 -14.86 -10.06 -8.59
N ASP A 20 -15.07 -10.19 -7.27
CA ASP A 20 -15.87 -9.25 -6.50
C ASP A 20 -15.15 -7.91 -6.37
N LEU A 21 -13.81 -7.93 -6.15
CA LEU A 21 -13.00 -6.72 -6.14
C LEU A 21 -13.07 -5.96 -7.47
N LEU A 22 -13.11 -6.64 -8.63
CA LEU A 22 -13.33 -5.99 -9.92
C LEU A 22 -14.72 -5.36 -10.02
N ARG A 23 -15.75 -6.08 -9.59
CA ARG A 23 -17.13 -5.57 -9.57
C ARG A 23 -17.26 -4.33 -8.68
N TRP A 24 -16.70 -4.36 -7.48
CA TRP A 24 -16.73 -3.23 -6.55
C TRP A 24 -15.87 -2.06 -7.00
N SER A 25 -14.77 -2.30 -7.70
CA SER A 25 -13.97 -1.22 -8.30
C SER A 25 -14.75 -0.46 -9.37
N ARG A 26 -15.58 -1.15 -10.19
CA ARG A 26 -16.49 -0.50 -11.14
C ARG A 26 -17.58 0.28 -10.41
N LEU A 27 -18.17 -0.31 -9.38
CA LEU A 27 -19.17 0.38 -8.55
C LEU A 27 -18.58 1.63 -7.88
N ALA A 28 -17.32 1.56 -7.42
CA ALA A 28 -16.61 2.70 -6.87
C ALA A 28 -16.44 3.82 -7.93
N GLU A 29 -16.04 3.45 -9.17
CA GLU A 29 -15.96 4.40 -10.29
C GLU A 29 -17.30 5.06 -10.58
N GLU A 30 -18.38 4.29 -10.66
CA GLU A 30 -19.75 4.78 -10.89
C GLU A 30 -20.21 5.75 -9.78
N ASN A 31 -19.67 5.61 -8.57
CA ASN A 31 -19.97 6.47 -7.43
C ASN A 31 -18.91 7.55 -7.16
N GLY A 32 -18.05 7.84 -8.14
CA GLY A 32 -17.15 8.99 -8.10
C GLY A 32 -15.84 8.79 -7.35
N PHE A 33 -15.47 7.57 -7.00
CA PHE A 33 -14.12 7.27 -6.52
C PHE A 33 -13.11 7.49 -7.67
N ALA A 34 -11.96 8.04 -7.34
CA ALA A 34 -10.98 8.45 -8.35
C ALA A 34 -9.87 7.43 -8.60
N SER A 35 -9.70 6.47 -7.70
CA SER A 35 -8.59 5.52 -7.77
C SER A 35 -8.85 4.22 -7.03
N VAL A 36 -8.02 3.21 -7.32
CA VAL A 36 -7.98 1.94 -6.60
C VAL A 36 -6.56 1.66 -6.12
N MET A 37 -6.40 1.36 -4.84
CA MET A 37 -5.16 0.84 -4.27
C MET A 37 -5.36 -0.62 -3.90
N ALA A 38 -4.52 -1.53 -4.44
CA ALA A 38 -4.67 -2.97 -4.30
C ALA A 38 -3.56 -3.57 -3.44
N SER A 39 -3.91 -4.33 -2.41
CA SER A 39 -2.94 -5.03 -1.56
C SER A 39 -2.20 -6.13 -2.34
N ASP A 40 -0.92 -6.37 -2.01
CA ASP A 40 -0.09 -7.38 -2.63
C ASP A 40 0.38 -8.38 -1.57
N HIS A 41 -0.47 -9.35 -1.28
CA HIS A 41 -0.23 -10.40 -0.32
C HIS A 41 -0.09 -11.78 -0.99
N PHE A 42 0.63 -12.68 -0.34
CA PHE A 42 0.62 -14.10 -0.69
C PHE A 42 -0.27 -14.90 0.26
N HIS A 43 -0.34 -14.48 1.51
CA HIS A 43 -1.25 -15.03 2.52
C HIS A 43 -2.26 -13.99 2.98
N PRO A 44 -3.48 -14.39 3.36
CA PRO A 44 -4.35 -13.54 4.16
C PRO A 44 -3.73 -13.31 5.56
N TRP A 45 -4.24 -12.32 6.29
CA TRP A 45 -3.80 -12.11 7.67
C TRP A 45 -4.25 -13.24 8.59
N THR A 46 -5.45 -13.76 8.38
CA THR A 46 -6.00 -14.92 9.09
C THR A 46 -6.54 -15.93 8.11
N PRO A 47 -6.53 -17.25 8.41
CA PRO A 47 -7.11 -18.27 7.54
C PRO A 47 -8.59 -18.01 7.19
N GLU A 48 -9.33 -17.36 8.09
CA GLU A 48 -10.76 -17.07 7.91
C GLU A 48 -11.03 -16.02 6.84
N GLN A 49 -10.10 -15.09 6.56
CA GLN A 49 -10.20 -14.16 5.44
C GLN A 49 -10.19 -14.89 4.10
N GLY A 50 -9.40 -15.95 3.98
CA GLY A 50 -9.56 -17.02 2.98
C GLY A 50 -9.18 -16.68 1.55
N GLN A 51 -8.67 -15.48 1.26
CA GLN A 51 -8.29 -15.04 -0.08
C GLN A 51 -6.85 -14.55 -0.10
N SER A 52 -6.21 -14.60 -1.24
CA SER A 52 -4.98 -13.86 -1.57
C SER A 52 -4.63 -14.02 -3.05
N ALA A 53 -5.34 -13.33 -3.92
CA ALA A 53 -5.11 -13.45 -5.34
C ALA A 53 -3.88 -12.63 -5.80
N PHE A 54 -3.28 -13.04 -6.93
CA PHE A 54 -2.10 -12.38 -7.49
C PHE A 54 -2.45 -11.00 -8.05
N VAL A 55 -2.03 -9.95 -7.38
CA VAL A 55 -2.41 -8.56 -7.66
C VAL A 55 -2.04 -8.10 -9.07
N TRP A 56 -0.87 -8.48 -9.57
CA TRP A 56 -0.37 -8.00 -10.87
C TRP A 56 -1.22 -8.45 -12.06
N SER A 57 -1.77 -9.67 -12.02
CA SER A 57 -2.73 -10.15 -13.01
C SER A 57 -4.04 -9.37 -12.94
N TRP A 58 -4.49 -9.10 -11.72
CA TRP A 58 -5.73 -8.39 -11.47
C TRP A 58 -5.65 -6.91 -11.88
N LEU A 59 -4.53 -6.23 -11.63
CA LEU A 59 -4.32 -4.84 -12.04
C LEU A 59 -4.41 -4.67 -13.56
N GLY A 60 -3.94 -5.67 -14.34
CA GLY A 60 -4.14 -5.69 -15.78
C GLY A 60 -5.63 -5.75 -16.17
N ALA A 61 -6.42 -6.57 -15.48
CA ALA A 61 -7.87 -6.65 -15.69
C ALA A 61 -8.59 -5.38 -15.24
N LEU A 62 -8.20 -4.81 -14.10
CA LEU A 62 -8.75 -3.54 -13.59
C LEU A 62 -8.55 -2.40 -14.60
N GLY A 63 -7.32 -2.24 -15.09
CA GLY A 63 -6.99 -1.22 -16.08
C GLY A 63 -7.79 -1.32 -17.37
N ALA A 64 -8.10 -2.56 -17.81
CA ALA A 64 -8.91 -2.82 -19.02
C ALA A 64 -10.42 -2.59 -18.79
N THR A 65 -10.89 -2.58 -17.56
CA THR A 65 -12.34 -2.58 -17.25
C THR A 65 -12.83 -1.32 -16.53
N THR A 66 -11.93 -0.41 -16.17
CA THR A 66 -12.21 0.89 -15.55
C THR A 66 -11.36 1.98 -16.18
N SER A 67 -11.66 3.25 -15.93
CA SER A 67 -10.81 4.41 -16.23
C SER A 67 -10.07 4.95 -15.01
N LEU A 68 -10.25 4.34 -13.84
CA LEU A 68 -9.64 4.75 -12.57
C LEU A 68 -8.11 4.77 -12.64
N ARG A 69 -7.50 5.67 -11.87
CA ARG A 69 -6.08 5.53 -11.50
C ARG A 69 -5.93 4.37 -10.52
N PHE A 70 -4.80 3.67 -10.57
CA PHE A 70 -4.63 2.51 -9.71
C PHE A 70 -3.15 2.24 -9.40
N GLY A 71 -2.91 1.48 -8.34
CA GLY A 71 -1.57 1.05 -7.97
C GLY A 71 -1.54 0.01 -6.88
N THR A 72 -0.33 -0.44 -6.55
CA THR A 72 -0.13 -1.39 -5.46
C THR A 72 -0.09 -0.68 -4.10
N GLY A 73 -0.64 -1.33 -3.09
CA GLY A 73 -0.67 -0.82 -1.74
C GLY A 73 -0.36 -1.87 -0.67
N VAL A 74 0.87 -2.43 -0.60
CA VAL A 74 2.06 -2.11 -1.40
C VAL A 74 2.81 -3.38 -1.80
N THR A 75 3.59 -3.33 -2.89
CA THR A 75 4.46 -4.45 -3.28
C THR A 75 5.82 -4.35 -2.57
N PRO A 76 6.26 -5.38 -1.83
CA PRO A 76 7.60 -5.43 -1.25
C PRO A 76 8.63 -5.98 -2.24
N PRO A 77 9.70 -5.24 -2.56
CA PRO A 77 10.78 -5.74 -3.40
C PRO A 77 11.86 -6.47 -2.60
N GLY A 78 12.57 -7.37 -3.25
CA GLY A 78 13.80 -7.96 -2.74
C GLY A 78 13.70 -9.35 -2.14
N PHE A 79 12.49 -9.86 -1.94
CA PHE A 79 12.26 -11.22 -1.45
C PHE A 79 11.45 -12.04 -2.46
N ARG A 80 10.13 -12.04 -2.35
CA ARG A 80 9.20 -12.72 -3.25
C ARG A 80 9.36 -12.25 -4.70
N TYR A 81 9.62 -10.94 -4.88
CA TYR A 81 9.89 -10.35 -6.19
C TYR A 81 11.28 -9.74 -6.25
N HIS A 82 12.04 -10.10 -7.29
CA HIS A 82 13.23 -9.35 -7.64
C HIS A 82 12.82 -7.97 -8.20
N PRO A 83 13.52 -6.86 -7.86
CA PRO A 83 13.14 -5.52 -8.33
C PRO A 83 13.09 -5.37 -9.86
N ALA A 84 13.85 -6.17 -10.62
CA ALA A 84 13.76 -6.19 -12.08
C ALA A 84 12.41 -6.72 -12.59
N VAL A 85 11.81 -7.69 -11.90
CA VAL A 85 10.49 -8.22 -12.25
C VAL A 85 9.41 -7.19 -11.94
N ILE A 86 9.52 -6.51 -10.80
CA ILE A 86 8.61 -5.40 -10.45
C ILE A 86 8.72 -4.27 -11.48
N ALA A 87 9.93 -3.89 -11.88
CA ALA A 87 10.14 -2.85 -12.89
C ALA A 87 9.50 -3.24 -14.23
N GLN A 88 9.62 -4.51 -14.65
CA GLN A 88 8.99 -5.00 -15.88
C GLN A 88 7.46 -4.96 -15.80
N ALA A 89 6.89 -5.44 -14.69
CA ALA A 89 5.43 -5.43 -14.48
C ALA A 89 4.88 -3.99 -14.45
N ALA A 90 5.54 -3.10 -13.71
CA ALA A 90 5.15 -1.69 -13.61
C ALA A 90 5.25 -0.96 -14.95
N ALA A 91 6.35 -1.16 -15.70
CA ALA A 91 6.49 -0.58 -17.04
C ALA A 91 5.42 -1.10 -18.01
N THR A 92 5.05 -2.37 -17.89
CA THR A 92 3.98 -2.97 -18.72
C THR A 92 2.63 -2.34 -18.43
N LEU A 93 2.25 -2.21 -17.14
CA LEU A 93 0.97 -1.59 -16.76
C LEU A 93 0.91 -0.12 -17.20
N GLU A 94 1.97 0.64 -17.00
CA GLU A 94 2.01 2.04 -17.42
C GLU A 94 1.99 2.20 -18.94
N ALA A 95 2.65 1.30 -19.69
CA ALA A 95 2.57 1.30 -21.15
C ALA A 95 1.18 0.93 -21.69
N MET A 96 0.45 0.04 -20.99
CA MET A 96 -0.94 -0.31 -21.32
C MET A 96 -1.94 0.77 -20.92
N TYR A 97 -1.69 1.49 -19.84
CA TYR A 97 -2.62 2.44 -19.22
C TYR A 97 -1.90 3.76 -18.84
N PRO A 98 -1.43 4.55 -19.82
CA PRO A 98 -0.57 5.71 -19.59
C PRO A 98 -1.15 6.72 -18.60
N GLY A 99 -0.35 7.14 -17.61
CA GLY A 99 -0.73 8.13 -16.60
C GLY A 99 -1.68 7.62 -15.52
N ARG A 100 -2.03 6.33 -15.55
CA ARG A 100 -3.02 5.77 -14.61
C ARG A 100 -2.41 4.92 -13.50
N PHE A 101 -1.24 4.33 -13.71
CA PHE A 101 -0.62 3.43 -12.75
C PHE A 101 0.39 4.16 -11.85
N TRP A 102 0.42 3.84 -10.57
CA TRP A 102 1.53 4.15 -9.67
C TRP A 102 2.09 2.88 -9.03
N LEU A 103 3.39 2.87 -8.82
CA LEU A 103 4.08 1.77 -8.15
C LEU A 103 4.19 2.07 -6.66
N GLY A 104 3.32 1.46 -5.85
CA GLY A 104 3.40 1.51 -4.39
C GLY A 104 4.34 0.44 -3.85
N LEU A 105 5.38 0.84 -3.13
CA LEU A 105 6.39 -0.06 -2.57
C LEU A 105 6.45 0.02 -1.04
N GLY A 106 6.82 -1.08 -0.39
CA GLY A 106 6.97 -1.19 1.05
C GLY A 106 8.08 -2.14 1.47
N ALA A 107 8.41 -2.16 2.76
CA ALA A 107 9.48 -2.99 3.30
C ALA A 107 9.10 -4.48 3.45
N GLY A 108 7.83 -4.80 3.25
CA GLY A 108 7.28 -6.16 3.36
C GLY A 108 7.05 -6.64 4.79
N GLU A 109 6.47 -7.81 4.87
CA GLU A 109 6.12 -8.52 6.11
C GLU A 109 6.49 -10.00 5.98
N ALA A 110 6.93 -10.60 7.07
CA ALA A 110 7.31 -12.01 7.07
C ALA A 110 6.19 -12.93 6.58
N LEU A 111 4.94 -12.59 6.90
CA LEU A 111 3.73 -13.30 6.47
C LEU A 111 3.74 -13.63 4.96
N ASN A 112 4.19 -12.69 4.14
CA ASN A 112 4.15 -12.80 2.69
C ASN A 112 5.50 -13.21 2.08
N GLU A 113 6.61 -12.79 2.70
CA GLU A 113 7.92 -12.86 2.07
C GLU A 113 8.73 -14.10 2.47
N HIS A 114 8.38 -14.77 3.59
CA HIS A 114 9.09 -15.97 4.07
C HIS A 114 8.94 -17.19 3.14
N ILE A 115 7.93 -17.21 2.28
CA ILE A 115 7.61 -18.32 1.36
C ILE A 115 8.76 -18.69 0.41
N VAL A 116 9.68 -17.77 0.15
CA VAL A 116 10.85 -18.04 -0.70
C VAL A 116 12.02 -18.70 0.03
N GLY A 117 11.84 -19.03 1.32
CA GLY A 117 12.85 -19.72 2.12
C GLY A 117 14.10 -18.88 2.47
N ARG A 118 14.08 -17.58 2.21
CA ARG A 118 15.18 -16.67 2.56
C ARG A 118 15.05 -16.19 3.99
N TYR A 119 16.20 -15.88 4.62
CA TYR A 119 16.22 -15.25 5.92
C TYR A 119 15.45 -13.93 5.89
N TRP A 120 14.58 -13.73 6.86
CA TRP A 120 13.84 -12.49 7.05
C TRP A 120 14.62 -11.57 7.99
N PRO A 121 15.19 -10.48 7.50
CA PRO A 121 16.06 -9.62 8.29
C PRO A 121 15.28 -8.61 9.12
N GLU A 122 15.98 -7.94 10.03
CA GLU A 122 15.45 -6.86 10.84
C GLU A 122 15.00 -5.65 10.01
N ALA A 123 14.08 -4.84 10.54
CA ALA A 123 13.48 -3.71 9.86
C ALA A 123 14.49 -2.73 9.21
N PRO A 124 15.62 -2.33 9.86
CA PRO A 124 16.60 -1.46 9.20
C PRO A 124 17.20 -2.06 7.93
N THR A 125 17.42 -3.37 7.90
CA THR A 125 17.92 -4.08 6.71
C THR A 125 16.86 -4.16 5.62
N ARG A 126 15.62 -4.44 5.97
CA ARG A 126 14.49 -4.41 5.02
C ARG A 126 14.34 -3.04 4.35
N LEU A 127 14.53 -1.96 5.10
CA LEU A 127 14.51 -0.61 4.56
C LEU A 127 15.70 -0.32 3.61
N ARG A 128 16.88 -0.89 3.86
CA ARG A 128 18.00 -0.80 2.90
C ARG A 128 17.71 -1.57 1.61
N ILE A 129 17.17 -2.79 1.72
CA ILE A 129 16.74 -3.59 0.56
C ILE A 129 15.71 -2.81 -0.28
N LEU A 130 14.74 -2.18 0.35
CA LEU A 130 13.75 -1.34 -0.31
C LEU A 130 14.40 -0.20 -1.09
N MET A 131 15.34 0.52 -0.48
CA MET A 131 15.99 1.67 -1.13
C MET A 131 16.89 1.24 -2.29
N GLU A 132 17.67 0.16 -2.15
CA GLU A 132 18.44 -0.41 -3.26
C GLU A 132 17.54 -0.88 -4.41
N SER A 133 16.41 -1.48 -4.07
CA SER A 133 15.43 -1.95 -5.04
C SER A 133 14.81 -0.78 -5.83
N ILE A 134 14.47 0.33 -5.16
CA ILE A 134 13.98 1.55 -5.81
C ILE A 134 15.04 2.09 -6.79
N GLU A 135 16.29 2.10 -6.40
CA GLU A 135 17.38 2.54 -7.29
C GLU A 135 17.49 1.66 -8.54
N VAL A 136 17.44 0.33 -8.37
CA VAL A 136 17.46 -0.62 -9.49
C VAL A 136 16.26 -0.41 -10.41
N ILE A 137 15.05 -0.26 -9.87
CA ILE A 137 13.84 -0.02 -10.64
C ILE A 137 13.95 1.28 -11.45
N ARG A 138 14.38 2.39 -10.84
CA ARG A 138 14.57 3.67 -11.54
C ARG A 138 15.60 3.58 -12.65
N ARG A 139 16.72 2.89 -12.41
CA ARG A 139 17.73 2.66 -13.44
C ARG A 139 17.18 1.86 -14.62
N LEU A 140 16.37 0.84 -14.37
CA LEU A 140 15.74 0.04 -15.43
C LEU A 140 14.72 0.84 -16.25
N PHE A 141 13.99 1.75 -15.64
CA PHE A 141 13.04 2.64 -16.34
C PHE A 141 13.72 3.59 -17.32
N THR A 142 15.05 3.77 -17.25
CA THR A 142 15.80 4.53 -18.28
C THR A 142 15.90 3.81 -19.63
N GLY A 143 15.54 2.52 -19.70
CA GLY A 143 15.70 1.71 -20.93
C GLY A 143 17.14 1.36 -21.28
N LYS A 144 18.10 1.75 -20.45
CA LYS A 144 19.51 1.40 -20.64
C LYS A 144 19.80 0.01 -20.07
N LYS A 145 20.87 -0.61 -20.54
CA LYS A 145 21.40 -1.84 -19.94
C LYS A 145 21.97 -1.52 -18.56
N VAL A 146 21.49 -2.19 -17.53
CA VAL A 146 21.84 -1.97 -16.13
C VAL A 146 22.57 -3.17 -15.56
N LYS A 147 23.70 -2.92 -14.92
CA LYS A 147 24.36 -3.81 -13.97
C LYS A 147 24.38 -3.11 -12.62
N TYR A 148 24.03 -3.82 -11.56
CA TYR A 148 24.00 -3.27 -10.21
C TYR A 148 24.54 -4.30 -9.22
N GLN A 149 25.40 -3.85 -8.33
CA GLN A 149 25.93 -4.65 -7.22
C GLN A 149 25.81 -3.82 -5.95
N GLY A 150 24.73 -4.03 -5.21
CA GLY A 150 24.50 -3.44 -3.89
C GLY A 150 24.92 -4.38 -2.76
N GLU A 151 24.62 -3.97 -1.55
CA GLU A 151 24.80 -4.80 -0.35
C GLU A 151 23.79 -5.97 -0.31
N HIS A 152 22.57 -5.72 -0.78
CA HIS A 152 21.46 -6.66 -0.68
C HIS A 152 20.84 -7.05 -2.02
N VAL A 153 20.96 -6.19 -3.03
CA VAL A 153 20.37 -6.39 -4.36
C VAL A 153 21.48 -6.51 -5.41
N THR A 154 21.37 -7.53 -6.24
CA THR A 154 22.28 -7.72 -7.38
C THR A 154 21.48 -7.82 -8.67
N LEU A 155 21.91 -7.09 -9.70
CA LEU A 155 21.41 -7.20 -11.06
C LEU A 155 22.60 -7.34 -12.00
N GLU A 156 22.75 -8.51 -12.64
CA GLU A 156 23.98 -8.77 -13.41
C GLU A 156 23.99 -8.02 -14.74
N SER A 157 22.95 -8.12 -15.51
CA SER A 157 22.81 -7.40 -16.79
C SER A 157 21.37 -7.48 -17.28
N ALA A 158 20.60 -6.40 -17.14
CA ALA A 158 19.23 -6.37 -17.58
C ALA A 158 18.87 -5.07 -18.30
N ARG A 159 17.85 -5.13 -19.12
CA ARG A 159 17.27 -3.99 -19.82
C ARG A 159 15.77 -4.23 -20.02
N LEU A 160 14.96 -3.22 -19.78
CA LEU A 160 13.56 -3.23 -20.20
C LEU A 160 13.46 -2.85 -21.68
N TYR A 161 12.68 -3.61 -22.43
CA TYR A 161 12.45 -3.35 -23.86
C TYR A 161 11.09 -2.71 -24.09
N THR A 162 10.05 -3.10 -23.31
CA THR A 162 8.79 -2.39 -23.28
C THR A 162 8.86 -1.31 -22.22
N LEU A 163 8.78 -0.06 -22.65
CA LEU A 163 8.83 1.11 -21.78
C LEU A 163 7.65 2.02 -22.08
N PRO A 164 7.01 2.59 -21.06
CA PRO A 164 6.08 3.69 -21.24
C PRO A 164 6.83 4.96 -21.64
N GLU A 165 6.11 5.92 -22.23
CA GLU A 165 6.68 7.24 -22.54
C GLU A 165 7.16 7.96 -21.29
N THR A 166 6.38 7.89 -20.21
CA THR A 166 6.74 8.39 -18.88
C THR A 166 6.71 7.23 -17.90
N PRO A 167 7.78 6.99 -17.13
CA PRO A 167 7.77 5.95 -16.10
C PRO A 167 6.69 6.19 -15.03
N PRO A 168 6.09 5.13 -14.47
CA PRO A 168 5.13 5.28 -13.39
C PRO A 168 5.80 5.91 -12.15
N PRO A 169 5.10 6.79 -11.42
CA PRO A 169 5.61 7.33 -10.17
C PRO A 169 5.73 6.24 -9.11
N ILE A 170 6.76 6.36 -8.26
CA ILE A 170 7.03 5.43 -7.16
C ILE A 170 6.59 6.08 -5.85
N TYR A 171 5.59 5.50 -5.19
CA TYR A 171 5.13 5.87 -3.87
C TYR A 171 5.60 4.86 -2.84
N VAL A 172 5.93 5.30 -1.64
CA VAL A 172 6.46 4.40 -0.61
C VAL A 172 5.63 4.46 0.66
N ALA A 173 5.26 3.26 1.13
CA ALA A 173 4.59 3.12 2.42
C ALA A 173 5.56 3.34 3.58
N THR A 174 5.16 4.17 4.52
CA THR A 174 5.96 4.51 5.69
C THR A 174 5.11 4.73 6.93
N ALA A 175 5.64 4.31 8.08
CA ALA A 175 5.04 4.51 9.40
C ALA A 175 6.02 5.13 10.41
N GLY A 176 7.21 5.53 9.96
CA GLY A 176 8.24 6.09 10.82
C GLY A 176 9.00 7.28 10.20
N PRO A 177 9.56 8.18 11.04
CA PRO A 177 10.10 9.47 10.61
C PRO A 177 11.32 9.36 9.68
N ILE A 178 12.19 8.39 9.92
CA ILE A 178 13.41 8.22 9.11
C ILE A 178 13.03 7.82 7.68
N GLN A 179 12.10 6.87 7.53
CA GLN A 179 11.67 6.44 6.22
C GLN A 179 10.81 7.50 5.52
N SER A 180 9.98 8.27 6.26
CA SER A 180 9.25 9.41 5.71
C SER A 180 10.19 10.41 5.04
N LYS A 181 11.26 10.81 5.72
CA LYS A 181 12.27 11.73 5.16
C LYS A 181 12.94 11.16 3.91
N ARG A 182 13.34 9.88 3.93
CA ARG A 182 13.91 9.19 2.76
C ARG A 182 12.92 9.13 1.60
N THR A 183 11.66 8.86 1.88
CA THR A 183 10.59 8.83 0.87
C THR A 183 10.45 10.19 0.19
N GLY A 184 10.37 11.28 0.93
CA GLY A 184 10.36 12.63 0.35
C GLY A 184 11.57 12.90 -0.55
N LYS A 185 12.76 12.51 -0.09
CA LYS A 185 14.00 12.75 -0.83
C LYS A 185 14.11 11.92 -2.12
N TYR A 186 13.77 10.64 -2.08
CA TYR A 186 14.10 9.70 -3.16
C TYR A 186 12.91 9.17 -3.96
N CYS A 187 11.66 9.41 -3.51
CA CYS A 187 10.44 8.88 -4.14
C CYS A 187 9.52 10.01 -4.60
N ASP A 188 8.40 9.64 -5.23
CA ASP A 188 7.51 10.60 -5.88
C ASP A 188 6.25 10.88 -5.06
N GLY A 189 5.98 10.08 -4.03
CA GLY A 189 4.86 10.24 -3.12
C GLY A 189 4.96 9.34 -1.90
N ILE A 190 4.06 9.53 -0.94
CA ILE A 190 4.00 8.79 0.32
C ILE A 190 2.68 8.07 0.46
N ILE A 191 2.73 6.86 1.02
CA ILE A 191 1.56 6.11 1.47
C ILE A 191 1.69 5.89 2.98
N THR A 192 0.62 6.08 3.74
CA THR A 192 0.56 5.74 5.16
C THR A 192 -0.81 5.18 5.53
N VAL A 193 -0.98 4.80 6.78
CA VAL A 193 -2.28 4.39 7.33
C VAL A 193 -2.77 5.44 8.32
N GLY A 194 -4.07 5.48 8.57
CA GLY A 194 -4.67 6.34 9.58
C GLY A 194 -3.99 6.18 10.94
N ALA A 195 -3.74 7.28 11.61
CA ALA A 195 -3.10 7.36 12.91
C ALA A 195 -3.49 8.67 13.61
N SER A 196 -3.01 8.89 14.85
CA SER A 196 -3.21 10.16 15.54
C SER A 196 -2.65 11.36 14.75
N ASP A 197 -3.25 12.52 14.88
CA ASP A 197 -2.83 13.76 14.20
C ASP A 197 -1.36 14.10 14.47
N GLU A 198 -0.91 13.89 15.70
CA GLU A 198 0.49 14.09 16.07
C GLU A 198 1.43 13.22 15.22
N LYS A 199 1.09 11.92 15.09
CA LYS A 199 1.88 10.98 14.27
C LYS A 199 1.82 11.34 12.78
N ILE A 200 0.65 11.67 12.27
CA ILE A 200 0.49 12.12 10.87
C ILE A 200 1.29 13.38 10.63
N GLY A 201 1.17 14.38 11.49
CA GLY A 201 1.93 15.65 11.38
C GLY A 201 3.43 15.42 11.35
N MET A 202 3.95 14.59 12.26
CA MET A 202 5.37 14.22 12.28
C MET A 202 5.83 13.50 11.00
N LEU A 203 5.02 12.58 10.46
CA LEU A 203 5.35 11.88 9.21
C LEU A 203 5.38 12.84 8.02
N MET A 204 4.41 13.76 7.93
CA MET A 204 4.34 14.73 6.84
C MET A 204 5.47 15.75 6.91
N GLU A 205 5.78 16.28 8.11
CA GLU A 205 6.92 17.18 8.30
C GLU A 205 8.24 16.56 7.82
N ARG A 206 8.49 15.32 8.20
CA ARG A 206 9.71 14.60 7.78
C ARG A 206 9.72 14.31 6.29
N PHE A 207 8.58 13.96 5.70
CA PHE A 207 8.44 13.76 4.25
C PHE A 207 8.77 15.06 3.49
N GLU A 208 8.19 16.18 3.91
CA GLU A 208 8.42 17.49 3.30
C GLU A 208 9.88 17.96 3.46
N GLU A 209 10.49 17.72 4.63
CA GLU A 209 11.91 18.01 4.85
C GLU A 209 12.76 17.27 3.80
N GLY A 210 12.53 15.96 3.62
CA GLY A 210 13.26 15.18 2.63
C GLY A 210 13.03 15.65 1.19
N ALA A 211 11.81 16.05 0.85
CA ALA A 211 11.47 16.59 -0.46
C ALA A 211 12.22 17.91 -0.74
N ARG A 212 12.19 18.85 0.22
CA ARG A 212 12.91 20.14 0.11
C ARG A 212 14.42 19.93 -0.01
N GLU A 213 15.02 18.98 0.73
CA GLU A 213 16.45 18.65 0.60
C GLU A 213 16.83 18.16 -0.80
N ALA A 214 15.87 17.56 -1.52
CA ALA A 214 16.05 17.10 -2.90
C ALA A 214 15.65 18.15 -3.95
N GLY A 215 15.30 19.38 -3.54
CA GLY A 215 14.85 20.44 -4.44
C GLY A 215 13.46 20.20 -5.03
N LYS A 216 12.65 19.35 -4.43
CA LYS A 216 11.27 19.07 -4.84
C LYS A 216 10.30 20.00 -4.12
N ASP A 217 9.17 20.28 -4.75
CA ASP A 217 8.03 20.95 -4.10
C ASP A 217 7.12 19.91 -3.42
N PRO A 218 7.10 19.83 -2.08
CA PRO A 218 6.28 18.84 -1.38
C PRO A 218 4.78 19.04 -1.55
N SER A 219 4.32 20.23 -1.94
CA SER A 219 2.91 20.51 -2.20
C SER A 219 2.37 19.82 -3.47
N GLN A 220 3.28 19.46 -4.39
CA GLN A 220 2.96 18.75 -5.62
C GLN A 220 3.14 17.23 -5.51
N MET A 221 3.61 16.75 -4.36
CA MET A 221 3.87 15.33 -4.17
C MET A 221 2.63 14.62 -3.61
N PRO A 222 2.14 13.55 -4.28
CA PRO A 222 0.98 12.79 -3.82
C PRO A 222 1.16 12.22 -2.41
N ARG A 223 0.09 12.29 -1.63
CA ARG A 223 -0.02 11.74 -0.28
C ARG A 223 -1.26 10.86 -0.24
N ILE A 224 -1.08 9.62 0.14
CA ILE A 224 -2.17 8.64 0.25
C ILE A 224 -2.24 8.17 1.69
N VAL A 225 -3.42 8.25 2.29
CA VAL A 225 -3.71 7.59 3.56
C VAL A 225 -4.72 6.47 3.33
N GLN A 226 -4.42 5.29 3.85
CA GLN A 226 -5.37 4.19 3.90
C GLN A 226 -6.12 4.24 5.23
N LEU A 227 -7.42 4.39 5.15
CA LEU A 227 -8.32 4.37 6.29
C LEU A 227 -9.01 3.02 6.39
N HIS A 228 -9.04 2.44 7.57
CA HIS A 228 -9.80 1.23 7.85
C HIS A 228 -11.11 1.63 8.51
N VAL A 229 -12.20 1.15 7.94
CA VAL A 229 -13.55 1.45 8.41
C VAL A 229 -14.38 0.18 8.49
N SER A 230 -15.28 0.12 9.46
CA SER A 230 -16.33 -0.89 9.54
C SER A 230 -17.66 -0.19 9.71
N TRP A 231 -18.55 -0.37 8.74
CA TRP A 231 -19.91 0.14 8.77
C TRP A 231 -20.91 -1.00 8.69
N ALA A 232 -22.01 -0.88 9.42
CA ALA A 232 -23.19 -1.73 9.29
C ALA A 232 -24.43 -0.93 9.72
N GLU A 233 -25.63 -1.52 9.55
CA GLU A 233 -26.89 -0.87 9.95
C GLU A 233 -27.03 -0.68 11.47
N SER A 234 -26.24 -1.42 12.27
CA SER A 234 -26.19 -1.26 13.73
C SER A 234 -24.74 -1.22 14.21
N GLN A 235 -24.50 -0.48 15.30
CA GLN A 235 -23.18 -0.39 15.94
C GLN A 235 -22.63 -1.77 16.32
N ARG A 236 -23.49 -2.64 16.89
CA ARG A 236 -23.10 -3.99 17.27
C ARG A 236 -22.61 -4.81 16.08
N GLU A 237 -23.30 -4.73 14.96
CA GLU A 237 -22.92 -5.46 13.74
C GLU A 237 -21.62 -4.89 13.14
N ALA A 238 -21.41 -3.58 13.15
CA ALA A 238 -20.16 -2.96 12.73
C ALA A 238 -18.97 -3.43 13.59
N GLU A 239 -19.15 -3.57 14.91
CA GLU A 239 -18.14 -4.12 15.83
C GLU A 239 -17.86 -5.61 15.57
N GLU A 240 -18.91 -6.42 15.42
CA GLU A 240 -18.79 -7.85 15.09
C GLU A 240 -18.05 -8.05 13.76
N ASN A 241 -18.36 -7.23 12.75
CA ASN A 241 -17.68 -7.26 11.45
C ASN A 241 -16.18 -6.90 11.57
N ALA A 242 -15.84 -5.85 12.32
CA ALA A 242 -14.46 -5.46 12.53
C ALA A 242 -13.64 -6.57 13.24
N LEU A 243 -14.22 -7.17 14.29
CA LEU A 243 -13.59 -8.27 15.02
C LEU A 243 -13.38 -9.52 14.16
N LYS A 244 -14.33 -9.82 13.28
CA LYS A 244 -14.28 -11.00 12.41
C LYS A 244 -13.37 -10.78 11.20
N GLU A 245 -13.58 -9.67 10.48
CA GLU A 245 -12.96 -9.46 9.16
C GLU A 245 -11.58 -8.78 9.24
N TRP A 246 -11.32 -7.98 10.30
CA TRP A 246 -10.08 -7.22 10.43
C TRP A 246 -9.49 -7.21 11.85
N PRO A 247 -9.39 -8.35 12.55
CA PRO A 247 -8.89 -8.40 13.94
C PRO A 247 -7.45 -7.88 14.06
N ASN A 248 -6.64 -8.05 13.02
CA ASN A 248 -5.28 -7.52 12.96
C ASN A 248 -5.23 -5.98 13.05
N GLY A 249 -6.29 -5.26 12.73
CA GLY A 249 -6.42 -3.81 12.95
C GLY A 249 -6.34 -3.42 14.42
N GLY A 250 -6.92 -4.21 15.31
CA GLY A 250 -6.91 -4.00 16.76
C GLY A 250 -5.60 -4.42 17.46
N MET A 251 -4.72 -5.19 16.81
CA MET A 251 -3.50 -5.68 17.45
C MET A 251 -2.47 -4.56 17.72
N PRO A 252 -2.05 -4.32 18.98
CA PRO A 252 -1.23 -3.16 19.38
C PRO A 252 0.28 -3.35 19.20
N PHE A 253 0.75 -4.38 18.50
CA PHE A 253 2.16 -4.72 18.36
C PHE A 253 2.63 -4.74 16.90
N PRO A 254 3.96 -4.66 16.64
CA PRO A 254 4.51 -4.77 15.31
C PRO A 254 4.24 -6.15 14.69
N LYS A 255 3.65 -6.19 13.49
CA LYS A 255 3.21 -7.41 12.81
C LYS A 255 4.22 -7.95 11.79
N GLY A 256 5.23 -7.16 11.47
CA GLY A 256 6.14 -7.43 10.34
C GLY A 256 7.00 -8.69 10.43
N ASP A 257 7.05 -9.33 11.59
CA ASP A 257 7.89 -10.54 11.83
C ASP A 257 7.06 -11.82 12.04
N ILE A 258 5.72 -11.72 12.04
CA ILE A 258 4.82 -12.87 12.15
C ILE A 258 4.69 -13.53 10.78
N ARG A 259 4.81 -14.86 10.72
CA ARG A 259 4.94 -15.60 9.46
C ARG A 259 3.69 -16.30 8.99
N ASN A 260 2.85 -16.76 9.91
CA ASN A 260 1.75 -17.65 9.54
C ASN A 260 0.39 -17.01 9.85
N PRO A 261 -0.60 -17.19 8.99
CA PRO A 261 -1.98 -16.75 9.27
C PRO A 261 -2.54 -17.33 10.56
N GLU A 262 -2.17 -18.57 10.92
CA GLU A 262 -2.61 -19.25 12.13
C GLU A 262 -2.12 -18.54 13.41
N ASP A 263 -0.94 -17.93 13.36
CA ASP A 263 -0.39 -17.15 14.49
C ASP A 263 -1.21 -15.88 14.69
N PHE A 264 -1.58 -15.20 13.59
CA PHE A 264 -2.52 -14.05 13.65
C PHE A 264 -3.89 -14.48 14.18
N GLN A 265 -4.41 -15.61 13.72
CA GLN A 265 -5.70 -16.14 14.19
C GLN A 265 -5.67 -16.45 15.69
N ALA A 266 -4.58 -17.02 16.19
CA ALA A 266 -4.43 -17.27 17.63
C ALA A 266 -4.44 -15.98 18.44
N MET A 267 -3.80 -14.92 17.94
CA MET A 267 -3.78 -13.61 18.59
C MET A 267 -5.09 -12.83 18.44
N ALA A 268 -5.82 -13.02 17.36
CA ALA A 268 -7.12 -12.39 17.10
C ALA A 268 -8.15 -12.64 18.22
N ARG A 269 -8.04 -13.79 18.90
CA ARG A 269 -8.92 -14.15 20.02
C ARG A 269 -8.82 -13.23 21.23
N PHE A 270 -7.79 -12.43 21.33
CA PHE A 270 -7.55 -11.48 22.42
C PHE A 270 -7.91 -10.04 22.05
N VAL A 271 -8.27 -9.79 20.81
CA VAL A 271 -8.66 -8.45 20.32
C VAL A 271 -10.09 -8.15 20.80
N ARG A 272 -10.29 -6.95 21.31
CA ARG A 272 -11.54 -6.43 21.84
C ARG A 272 -11.98 -5.21 21.03
N PRO A 273 -13.25 -4.80 21.07
CA PRO A 273 -13.72 -3.61 20.36
C PRO A 273 -12.90 -2.34 20.69
N GLU A 274 -12.52 -2.15 21.96
CA GLU A 274 -11.71 -1.00 22.40
C GLU A 274 -10.30 -0.95 21.82
N ASP A 275 -9.74 -2.07 21.37
CA ASP A 275 -8.42 -2.14 20.76
C ASP A 275 -8.36 -1.51 19.34
N PHE A 276 -9.52 -1.27 18.75
CA PHE A 276 -9.64 -0.58 17.45
C PHE A 276 -9.59 0.95 17.57
N GLU A 277 -9.70 1.50 18.77
CA GLU A 277 -9.69 2.95 18.99
C GLU A 277 -8.50 3.62 18.28
N ASN A 278 -8.75 4.71 17.54
CA ASN A 278 -7.80 5.45 16.72
C ASN A 278 -7.10 4.65 15.60
N ARG A 279 -7.63 3.46 15.22
CA ARG A 279 -7.05 2.60 14.18
C ARG A 279 -8.05 2.19 13.11
N VAL A 280 -9.27 1.88 13.52
CA VAL A 280 -10.37 1.51 12.65
C VAL A 280 -11.58 2.31 13.09
N LEU A 281 -12.18 3.05 12.19
CA LEU A 281 -13.46 3.68 12.48
C LEU A 281 -14.58 2.64 12.41
N ILE A 282 -15.25 2.41 13.52
CA ILE A 282 -16.36 1.47 13.64
C ILE A 282 -17.60 2.27 14.01
N SER A 283 -18.52 2.43 13.07
CA SER A 283 -19.75 3.20 13.31
C SER A 283 -20.88 2.77 12.38
N ALA A 284 -22.11 2.85 12.90
CA ALA A 284 -23.34 2.75 12.11
C ALA A 284 -23.74 4.10 11.49
N ASP A 285 -23.14 5.20 11.95
CA ASP A 285 -23.44 6.54 11.46
C ASP A 285 -22.58 6.88 10.24
N LEU A 286 -23.21 7.08 9.09
CA LEU A 286 -22.51 7.46 7.85
C LEU A 286 -21.89 8.87 7.91
N ASP A 287 -22.45 9.78 8.70
CA ASP A 287 -21.87 11.12 8.83
C ASP A 287 -20.55 11.08 9.60
N GLU A 288 -20.38 10.20 10.59
CA GLU A 288 -19.09 9.98 11.25
C GLU A 288 -18.02 9.47 10.26
N HIS A 289 -18.38 8.57 9.34
CA HIS A 289 -17.47 8.11 8.28
C HIS A 289 -17.07 9.24 7.33
N LEU A 290 -18.01 10.09 6.94
CA LEU A 290 -17.74 11.24 6.08
C LEU A 290 -16.85 12.27 6.79
N GLU A 291 -17.10 12.57 8.05
CA GLU A 291 -16.28 13.48 8.87
C GLU A 291 -14.86 12.95 9.04
N HIS A 292 -14.71 11.65 9.27
CA HIS A 292 -13.41 11.00 9.38
C HIS A 292 -12.58 11.09 8.08
N VAL A 293 -13.21 10.84 6.93
CA VAL A 293 -12.55 10.99 5.63
C VAL A 293 -12.17 12.45 5.38
N GLN A 294 -13.09 13.40 5.64
CA GLN A 294 -12.81 14.82 5.46
C GLN A 294 -11.68 15.31 6.35
N HIS A 295 -11.60 14.84 7.59
CA HIS A 295 -10.51 15.16 8.51
C HIS A 295 -9.13 14.86 7.90
N TYR A 296 -8.93 13.69 7.30
CA TYR A 296 -7.64 13.35 6.65
C TYR A 296 -7.40 14.17 5.38
N ILE A 297 -8.43 14.51 4.64
CA ILE A 297 -8.30 15.43 3.50
C ILE A 297 -7.82 16.82 3.99
N ASP A 298 -8.37 17.32 5.09
CA ASP A 298 -7.99 18.60 5.69
C ASP A 298 -6.55 18.57 6.26
N LEU A 299 -6.04 17.39 6.64
CA LEU A 299 -4.63 17.16 6.97
C LEU A 299 -3.70 17.11 5.73
N GLY A 300 -4.25 17.22 4.52
CA GLY A 300 -3.50 17.36 3.28
C GLY A 300 -3.26 16.06 2.49
N PHE A 301 -4.12 15.05 2.69
CA PHE A 301 -4.14 13.84 1.88
C PHE A 301 -5.04 13.93 0.67
#